data_0f7433472a7464d75487d824097addab
#
_entry.id   0f7433472a7464d75487d824097addab
#
_cell.length_a   1.000
_cell.length_b   1.000
_cell.length_c   1.000
_cell.angle_alpha   90.00
_cell.angle_beta   90.00
_cell.angle_gamma   90.00
#
_symmetry.space_group_name_H-M   'P 1'
#
loop_
_entity.id
_entity.type
_entity.pdbx_description
1 polymer ?
#
loop_
_entity_poly.entity_id
_entity_poly.type
_entity_poly.pdbx_seq_one_letter_code
_entity_poly.pdbx_strand_id
1 'polypeptide(L)'
;LTWQAPLKSNLAHVKFKEPGYGGQISLKHLMSQSSGLMPHAYTNLIEENMSYRRIVDRLDRVDFVCAPGKCYGYQNVVFSLIADLVESETAFEYTEFVDANLFKPLAMSRASFGHKSFVNDPNHARPHVWTGTRWHSVKPTSHYYKVAPAAGVNASISDMREWLLAQLGNNPEVLPMNMLDEMHQGVIRTSRRQAHYPYRAALGNVYYGLGWRVFD
;
A
#
# COMPACT_ATOMS: atom_id res chain seq x y z
N LEU A 1 7.24 -3.18 -16.69
CA LEU A 1 6.58 -4.28 -15.94
C LEU A 1 5.14 -4.46 -16.39
N THR A 2 4.64 -5.69 -16.42
CA THR A 2 3.22 -6.00 -16.56
C THR A 2 2.63 -6.40 -15.22
N TRP A 3 1.32 -6.30 -15.07
CA TRP A 3 0.63 -6.72 -13.85
C TRP A 3 0.87 -8.19 -13.49
N GLN A 4 1.08 -9.03 -14.49
CA GLN A 4 1.31 -10.48 -14.34
C GLN A 4 2.79 -10.84 -14.15
N ALA A 5 3.69 -9.86 -14.23
CA ALA A 5 5.13 -10.13 -14.05
C ALA A 5 5.40 -10.77 -12.67
N PRO A 6 6.05 -11.94 -12.62
CA PRO A 6 6.39 -12.58 -11.35
C PRO A 6 7.40 -11.74 -10.57
N LEU A 7 7.19 -11.57 -9.27
CA LEU A 7 8.11 -10.83 -8.40
C LEU A 7 9.52 -11.44 -8.40
N LYS A 8 9.61 -12.75 -8.47
CA LYS A 8 10.88 -13.48 -8.40
C LYS A 8 11.89 -13.05 -9.47
N SER A 9 11.42 -12.57 -10.61
CA SER A 9 12.32 -12.10 -11.70
C SER A 9 13.13 -10.88 -11.28
N ASN A 10 12.55 -10.00 -10.46
CA ASN A 10 13.15 -8.73 -10.05
C ASN A 10 13.59 -8.71 -8.58
N LEU A 11 12.98 -9.57 -7.75
CA LEU A 11 13.23 -9.65 -6.32
C LEU A 11 13.74 -11.04 -5.91
N ALA A 12 14.79 -11.53 -6.57
CA ALA A 12 15.37 -12.86 -6.30
C ALA A 12 15.86 -13.05 -4.86
N HIS A 13 16.12 -11.96 -4.13
CA HIS A 13 16.54 -11.97 -2.74
C HIS A 13 15.38 -12.24 -1.77
N VAL A 14 14.12 -11.97 -2.16
CA VAL A 14 12.95 -12.23 -1.32
C VAL A 14 12.61 -13.71 -1.35
N LYS A 15 12.61 -14.33 -0.18
CA LYS A 15 12.29 -15.75 0.00
C LYS A 15 10.93 -15.89 0.67
N PHE A 16 10.18 -16.89 0.24
CA PHE A 16 8.91 -17.27 0.84
C PHE A 16 8.98 -18.70 1.36
N LYS A 17 8.21 -19.01 2.41
CA LYS A 17 8.18 -20.33 3.05
C LYS A 17 7.86 -21.45 2.05
N GLU A 18 6.95 -21.18 1.12
CA GLU A 18 6.58 -22.09 0.04
C GLU A 18 7.08 -21.54 -1.30
N PRO A 19 8.24 -21.99 -1.79
CA PRO A 19 8.84 -21.44 -3.01
C PRO A 19 7.96 -21.56 -4.26
N GLY A 20 7.11 -22.61 -4.32
CA GLY A 20 6.15 -22.82 -5.40
C GLY A 20 5.09 -21.73 -5.46
N TYR A 21 4.56 -21.30 -4.32
CA TYR A 21 3.63 -20.16 -4.24
C TYR A 21 4.36 -18.82 -4.38
N GLY A 22 5.52 -18.67 -3.73
CA GLY A 22 6.33 -17.47 -3.86
C GLY A 22 6.68 -17.15 -5.31
N GLY A 23 6.95 -18.17 -6.13
CA GLY A 23 7.22 -18.01 -7.56
C GLY A 23 6.01 -17.57 -8.41
N GLN A 24 4.80 -17.70 -7.89
CA GLN A 24 3.55 -17.31 -8.56
C GLN A 24 3.09 -15.89 -8.18
N ILE A 25 3.67 -15.29 -7.13
CA ILE A 25 3.28 -13.93 -6.73
C ILE A 25 3.70 -12.95 -7.83
N SER A 26 2.75 -12.14 -8.30
CA SER A 26 2.94 -11.10 -9.30
C SER A 26 2.67 -9.71 -8.74
N LEU A 27 3.02 -8.66 -9.49
CA LEU A 27 2.67 -7.27 -9.16
C LEU A 27 1.16 -7.12 -8.92
N LYS A 28 0.32 -7.76 -9.73
CA LYS A 28 -1.13 -7.76 -9.54
C LYS A 28 -1.54 -8.32 -8.18
N HIS A 29 -0.91 -9.41 -7.74
CA HIS A 29 -1.19 -10.01 -6.44
C HIS A 29 -0.80 -9.11 -5.26
N LEU A 30 0.30 -8.35 -5.39
CA LEU A 30 0.66 -7.33 -4.38
C LEU A 30 -0.39 -6.23 -4.32
N MET A 31 -0.65 -5.60 -5.46
CA MET A 31 -1.55 -4.44 -5.55
C MET A 31 -2.98 -4.78 -5.14
N SER A 32 -3.43 -6.01 -5.38
CA SER A 32 -4.78 -6.46 -5.00
C SER A 32 -4.85 -7.12 -3.62
N GLN A 33 -3.76 -7.12 -2.84
CA GLN A 33 -3.72 -7.75 -1.52
C GLN A 33 -4.13 -9.25 -1.57
N SER A 34 -3.71 -9.95 -2.62
CA SER A 34 -4.05 -11.36 -2.87
C SER A 34 -2.82 -12.25 -3.01
N SER A 35 -1.73 -11.92 -2.33
CA SER A 35 -0.50 -12.72 -2.33
C SER A 35 -0.68 -14.14 -1.78
N GLY A 36 -1.75 -14.38 -1.01
CA GLY A 36 -2.01 -15.65 -0.33
C GLY A 36 -1.32 -15.80 1.02
N LEU A 37 -0.45 -14.88 1.41
CA LEU A 37 0.22 -14.90 2.71
C LEU A 37 -0.76 -14.53 3.85
N MET A 38 -0.44 -15.00 5.05
CA MET A 38 -1.20 -14.70 6.26
C MET A 38 -1.42 -13.20 6.40
N PRO A 39 -2.68 -12.73 6.54
CA PRO A 39 -2.98 -11.32 6.70
C PRO A 39 -2.28 -10.70 7.91
N HIS A 40 -1.86 -9.45 7.78
CA HIS A 40 -1.23 -8.66 8.83
C HIS A 40 0.06 -9.25 9.42
N ALA A 41 0.68 -10.25 8.77
CA ALA A 41 1.93 -10.82 9.25
C ALA A 41 3.00 -9.73 9.40
N TYR A 42 3.69 -9.78 10.55
CA TYR A 42 4.77 -8.86 10.93
C TYR A 42 4.38 -7.38 11.16
N THR A 43 3.08 -7.08 11.30
CA THR A 43 2.64 -5.75 11.76
C THR A 43 3.26 -5.42 13.13
N ASN A 44 3.33 -6.39 14.05
CA ASN A 44 4.00 -6.25 15.32
C ASN A 44 5.48 -5.89 15.18
N LEU A 45 6.20 -6.45 14.20
CA LEU A 45 7.62 -6.12 13.97
C LEU A 45 7.83 -4.70 13.45
N ILE A 46 6.85 -4.17 12.68
CA ILE A 46 6.83 -2.75 12.30
C ILE A 46 6.67 -1.88 13.56
N GLU A 47 5.73 -2.23 14.43
CA GLU A 47 5.45 -1.52 15.69
C GLU A 47 6.61 -1.60 16.68
N GLU A 48 7.33 -2.73 16.72
CA GLU A 48 8.57 -2.91 17.48
C GLU A 48 9.79 -2.20 16.86
N ASN A 49 9.56 -1.39 15.83
CA ASN A 49 10.59 -0.60 15.17
C ASN A 49 11.69 -1.42 14.46
N MET A 50 11.43 -2.67 14.08
CA MET A 50 12.35 -3.47 13.26
C MET A 50 12.53 -2.83 11.89
N SER A 51 13.74 -2.87 11.31
CA SER A 51 13.98 -2.33 9.96
C SER A 51 13.26 -3.14 8.89
N TYR A 52 12.77 -2.45 7.84
CA TYR A 52 12.03 -3.08 6.73
C TYR A 52 12.78 -4.27 6.14
N ARG A 53 14.06 -4.12 5.83
CA ARG A 53 14.89 -5.22 5.29
C ARG A 53 14.86 -6.46 6.16
N ARG A 54 15.04 -6.30 7.49
CA ARG A 54 14.99 -7.44 8.43
C ARG A 54 13.62 -8.08 8.52
N ILE A 55 12.55 -7.35 8.26
CA ILE A 55 11.20 -7.89 8.20
C ILE A 55 11.00 -8.68 6.91
N VAL A 56 11.44 -8.15 5.77
CA VAL A 56 11.39 -8.82 4.46
C VAL A 56 12.18 -10.13 4.49
N ASP A 57 13.37 -10.14 5.10
CA ASP A 57 14.20 -11.35 5.24
C ASP A 57 13.50 -12.48 6.02
N ARG A 58 12.40 -12.20 6.74
CA ARG A 58 11.61 -13.19 7.50
C ARG A 58 10.35 -13.67 6.77
N LEU A 59 10.09 -13.21 5.56
CA LEU A 59 8.93 -13.68 4.78
C LEU A 59 8.99 -15.18 4.47
N ASP A 60 10.17 -15.77 4.53
CA ASP A 60 10.40 -17.22 4.46
C ASP A 60 9.79 -18.03 5.62
N ARG A 61 9.25 -17.36 6.64
CA ARG A 61 8.59 -17.96 7.82
C ARG A 61 7.09 -17.70 7.85
N VAL A 62 6.57 -16.92 6.92
CA VAL A 62 5.14 -16.59 6.87
C VAL A 62 4.38 -17.65 6.11
N ASP A 63 3.32 -18.18 6.74
CA ASP A 63 2.46 -19.18 6.13
C ASP A 63 1.60 -18.60 5.02
N PHE A 64 1.34 -19.39 4.00
CA PHE A 64 0.29 -19.14 3.04
C PHE A 64 -1.04 -19.68 3.58
N VAL A 65 -2.09 -18.88 3.49
CA VAL A 65 -3.45 -19.29 3.85
C VAL A 65 -4.24 -19.75 2.62
N CYS A 66 -3.75 -19.41 1.44
CA CYS A 66 -4.28 -19.87 0.15
C CYS A 66 -3.20 -19.69 -0.94
N ALA A 67 -3.43 -20.25 -2.12
CA ALA A 67 -2.59 -19.96 -3.28
C ALA A 67 -2.72 -18.49 -3.71
N PRO A 68 -1.66 -17.87 -4.29
CA PRO A 68 -1.71 -16.51 -4.81
C PRO A 68 -2.92 -16.28 -5.75
N GLY A 69 -3.62 -15.16 -5.56
CA GLY A 69 -4.82 -14.81 -6.32
C GLY A 69 -6.11 -15.55 -5.90
N LYS A 70 -6.10 -16.39 -4.88
CA LYS A 70 -7.27 -17.17 -4.46
C LYS A 70 -8.01 -16.62 -3.25
N CYS A 71 -7.40 -15.73 -2.47
CA CYS A 71 -8.05 -15.09 -1.34
C CYS A 71 -7.48 -13.68 -1.11
N TYR A 72 -8.29 -12.85 -0.48
CA TYR A 72 -7.88 -11.54 0.01
C TYR A 72 -7.19 -11.67 1.38
N GLY A 73 -6.02 -11.06 1.51
CA GLY A 73 -5.29 -10.98 2.78
C GLY A 73 -4.48 -9.69 2.87
N TYR A 74 -5.00 -8.68 3.60
CA TYR A 74 -4.32 -7.39 3.75
C TYR A 74 -2.95 -7.54 4.39
N GLN A 75 -1.88 -7.06 3.71
CA GLN A 75 -0.51 -7.30 4.10
C GLN A 75 0.39 -6.11 3.77
N ASN A 76 0.72 -5.27 4.76
CA ASN A 76 1.53 -4.07 4.57
C ASN A 76 2.97 -4.36 4.12
N VAL A 77 3.61 -5.38 4.71
CA VAL A 77 5.01 -5.71 4.41
C VAL A 77 5.16 -6.19 2.97
N VAL A 78 4.32 -7.14 2.56
CA VAL A 78 4.37 -7.69 1.20
C VAL A 78 3.93 -6.68 0.17
N PHE A 79 2.92 -5.86 0.46
CA PHE A 79 2.55 -4.73 -0.40
C PHE A 79 3.72 -3.78 -0.61
N SER A 80 4.53 -3.57 0.41
CA SER A 80 5.68 -2.65 0.34
C SER A 80 6.85 -3.16 -0.52
N LEU A 81 6.84 -4.43 -0.95
CA LEU A 81 7.77 -4.91 -1.99
C LEU A 81 7.63 -4.17 -3.33
N ILE A 82 6.57 -3.36 -3.49
CA ILE A 82 6.43 -2.43 -4.62
C ILE A 82 7.59 -1.43 -4.65
N ALA A 83 8.10 -0.98 -3.48
CA ALA A 83 9.28 -0.13 -3.43
C ALA A 83 10.50 -0.83 -4.02
N ASP A 84 10.77 -2.05 -3.56
CA ASP A 84 11.89 -2.85 -4.06
C ASP A 84 11.77 -3.12 -5.58
N LEU A 85 10.54 -3.29 -6.09
CA LEU A 85 10.30 -3.43 -7.53
C LEU A 85 10.62 -2.15 -8.30
N VAL A 86 10.15 -0.99 -7.83
CA VAL A 86 10.41 0.29 -8.45
C VAL A 86 11.92 0.55 -8.49
N GLU A 87 12.61 0.34 -7.38
CA GLU A 87 14.06 0.50 -7.28
C GLU A 87 14.81 -0.43 -8.24
N SER A 88 14.39 -1.69 -8.33
CA SER A 88 14.97 -2.69 -9.24
C SER A 88 14.81 -2.34 -10.72
N GLU A 89 13.67 -1.74 -11.09
CA GLU A 89 13.35 -1.44 -12.49
C GLU A 89 13.85 -0.07 -12.97
N THR A 90 13.96 0.89 -12.06
CA THR A 90 14.20 2.30 -12.41
C THR A 90 15.54 2.83 -11.89
N ALA A 91 16.16 2.14 -10.96
CA ALA A 91 17.34 2.58 -10.20
C ALA A 91 17.10 3.86 -9.35
N PHE A 92 15.84 4.29 -9.20
CA PHE A 92 15.44 5.38 -8.30
C PHE A 92 14.84 4.83 -7.01
N GLU A 93 15.10 5.49 -5.89
CA GLU A 93 14.35 5.19 -4.67
C GLU A 93 12.84 5.42 -4.88
N TYR A 94 12.02 4.55 -4.30
CA TYR A 94 10.56 4.60 -4.45
C TYR A 94 9.98 5.98 -4.14
N THR A 95 10.45 6.63 -3.09
CA THR A 95 9.96 7.95 -2.66
C THR A 95 10.30 9.05 -3.67
N GLU A 96 11.49 9.01 -4.26
CA GLU A 96 11.92 9.92 -5.31
C GLU A 96 11.14 9.67 -6.60
N PHE A 97 10.93 8.39 -6.94
CA PHE A 97 10.15 8.00 -8.11
C PHE A 97 8.71 8.52 -8.04
N VAL A 98 8.05 8.37 -6.90
CA VAL A 98 6.68 8.86 -6.70
C VAL A 98 6.61 10.38 -6.70
N ASP A 99 7.56 11.05 -6.06
CA ASP A 99 7.64 12.52 -6.08
C ASP A 99 7.76 13.06 -7.50
N ALA A 100 8.67 12.49 -8.29
CA ALA A 100 8.95 12.94 -9.65
C ALA A 100 7.83 12.64 -10.65
N ASN A 101 7.16 11.48 -10.51
CA ASN A 101 6.19 10.99 -11.49
C ASN A 101 4.73 11.20 -11.09
N LEU A 102 4.44 11.50 -9.82
CA LEU A 102 3.09 11.74 -9.33
C LEU A 102 2.94 13.09 -8.62
N PHE A 103 3.68 13.33 -7.54
CA PHE A 103 3.44 14.53 -6.73
C PHE A 103 3.69 15.83 -7.51
N LYS A 104 4.85 15.94 -8.17
CA LYS A 104 5.19 17.12 -8.97
C LYS A 104 4.27 17.33 -10.17
N PRO A 105 4.05 16.32 -11.04
CA PRO A 105 3.15 16.49 -12.20
C PRO A 105 1.70 16.78 -11.81
N LEU A 106 1.23 16.27 -10.67
CA LEU A 106 -0.12 16.52 -10.15
C LEU A 106 -0.21 17.80 -9.31
N ALA A 107 0.86 18.60 -9.22
CA ALA A 107 0.91 19.80 -8.39
C ALA A 107 0.60 19.56 -6.90
N MET A 108 0.88 18.39 -6.37
CA MET A 108 0.75 18.03 -4.95
C MET A 108 1.92 18.61 -4.15
N SER A 109 1.98 19.93 -4.06
CA SER A 109 3.17 20.69 -3.61
C SER A 109 3.53 20.52 -2.14
N ARG A 110 2.63 19.99 -1.32
CA ARG A 110 2.85 19.70 0.11
C ARG A 110 2.94 18.21 0.42
N ALA A 111 2.73 17.36 -0.59
CA ALA A 111 2.90 15.92 -0.43
C ALA A 111 4.38 15.60 -0.15
N SER A 112 4.61 14.63 0.70
CA SER A 112 5.97 14.21 1.07
C SER A 112 5.97 12.79 1.60
N PHE A 113 7.16 12.24 1.77
CA PHE A 113 7.36 10.97 2.45
C PHE A 113 8.09 11.15 3.78
N GLY A 114 7.81 10.24 4.70
CA GLY A 114 8.61 10.04 5.89
C GLY A 114 8.18 10.86 7.10
N HIS A 115 8.51 10.33 8.25
CA HIS A 115 8.17 10.91 9.56
C HIS A 115 8.79 12.30 9.78
N LYS A 116 10.06 12.51 9.35
CA LYS A 116 10.75 13.78 9.52
C LYS A 116 10.03 14.92 8.78
N SER A 117 9.60 14.68 7.56
CA SER A 117 8.85 15.67 6.77
C SER A 117 7.52 16.01 7.45
N PHE A 118 6.82 14.99 7.98
CA PHE A 118 5.57 15.18 8.70
C PHE A 118 5.71 16.05 9.95
N VAL A 119 6.64 15.72 10.85
CA VAL A 119 6.76 16.44 12.14
C VAL A 119 7.38 17.82 12.01
N ASN A 120 8.14 18.07 10.95
CA ASN A 120 8.73 19.38 10.68
C ASN A 120 7.74 20.37 10.04
N ASP A 121 6.63 19.90 9.49
CA ASP A 121 5.59 20.80 9.02
C ASP A 121 4.82 21.38 10.23
N PRO A 122 4.82 22.69 10.46
CA PRO A 122 4.13 23.29 11.60
C PRO A 122 2.60 23.12 11.53
N ASN A 123 2.07 22.80 10.35
CA ASN A 123 0.64 22.56 10.11
C ASN A 123 0.30 21.07 9.97
N HIS A 124 1.04 20.17 10.64
CA HIS A 124 0.70 18.76 10.63
C HIS A 124 -0.44 18.43 11.61
N ALA A 125 -1.26 17.45 11.24
CA ALA A 125 -2.29 16.90 12.12
C ALA A 125 -1.66 16.17 13.31
N ARG A 126 -2.22 16.33 14.49
CA ARG A 126 -1.75 15.64 15.71
C ARG A 126 -2.58 14.38 15.93
N PRO A 127 -1.96 13.22 16.10
CA PRO A 127 -2.70 12.01 16.47
C PRO A 127 -3.24 12.13 17.89
N HIS A 128 -4.42 11.53 18.11
CA HIS A 128 -5.08 11.51 19.42
C HIS A 128 -5.47 10.08 19.78
N VAL A 129 -5.41 9.75 21.05
CA VAL A 129 -5.89 8.51 21.63
C VAL A 129 -7.03 8.78 22.60
N TRP A 130 -8.05 7.93 22.55
CA TRP A 130 -9.16 7.96 23.50
C TRP A 130 -8.78 7.19 24.77
N THR A 131 -8.88 7.83 25.93
CA THR A 131 -8.52 7.22 27.24
C THR A 131 -9.72 6.74 28.04
N GLY A 132 -10.89 6.62 27.40
CA GLY A 132 -12.14 6.29 28.08
C GLY A 132 -12.96 7.50 28.51
N THR A 133 -12.33 8.64 28.76
CA THR A 133 -12.99 9.87 29.23
C THR A 133 -12.75 11.08 28.32
N ARG A 134 -11.59 11.17 27.70
CA ARG A 134 -11.22 12.30 26.82
C ARG A 134 -10.17 11.89 25.77
N TRP A 135 -10.05 12.69 24.71
CA TRP A 135 -9.00 12.59 23.71
C TRP A 135 -7.71 13.24 24.21
N HIS A 136 -6.59 12.53 24.09
CA HIS A 136 -5.25 13.03 24.38
C HIS A 136 -4.42 13.06 23.11
N SER A 137 -3.78 14.20 22.85
CA SER A 137 -2.80 14.31 21.78
C SER A 137 -1.55 13.49 22.13
N VAL A 138 -1.06 12.72 21.17
CA VAL A 138 0.16 11.93 21.28
C VAL A 138 1.15 12.34 20.20
N LYS A 139 2.42 11.99 20.37
CA LYS A 139 3.42 12.23 19.33
C LYS A 139 3.29 11.16 18.22
N PRO A 140 3.38 11.54 16.96
CA PRO A 140 3.42 10.58 15.87
C PRO A 140 4.69 9.73 15.98
N THR A 141 4.59 8.45 15.61
CA THR A 141 5.73 7.52 15.58
C THR A 141 6.24 7.34 14.16
N SER A 142 7.51 6.95 14.02
CA SER A 142 8.13 6.70 12.71
C SER A 142 7.92 5.28 12.17
N HIS A 143 7.27 4.40 12.93
CA HIS A 143 7.30 2.96 12.71
C HIS A 143 6.74 2.56 11.34
N TYR A 144 5.57 3.05 10.96
CA TYR A 144 4.93 2.72 9.69
C TYR A 144 5.55 3.41 8.48
N TYR A 145 6.33 4.47 8.65
CA TYR A 145 7.04 5.12 7.55
C TYR A 145 8.12 4.23 6.89
N LYS A 146 8.46 3.09 7.52
CA LYS A 146 9.38 2.10 6.96
C LYS A 146 8.76 1.26 5.85
N VAL A 147 7.45 1.21 5.78
CA VAL A 147 6.67 0.53 4.74
C VAL A 147 6.05 1.59 3.84
N ALA A 148 6.90 2.39 3.18
CA ALA A 148 6.51 3.59 2.45
C ALA A 148 5.35 3.40 1.45
N PRO A 149 5.29 2.34 0.61
CA PRO A 149 4.15 2.10 -0.26
C PRO A 149 2.82 1.88 0.46
N ALA A 150 2.87 1.31 1.67
CA ALA A 150 1.67 1.01 2.45
C ALA A 150 1.22 2.18 3.35
N ALA A 151 2.17 3.01 3.85
CA ALA A 151 1.85 4.00 4.89
C ALA A 151 2.84 5.18 4.97
N GLY A 152 3.56 5.51 3.90
CA GLY A 152 4.65 6.51 3.93
C GLY A 152 4.28 7.92 3.50
N VAL A 153 3.14 8.11 2.85
CA VAL A 153 2.75 9.41 2.26
C VAL A 153 2.15 10.34 3.32
N ASN A 154 2.61 11.58 3.32
CA ASN A 154 1.95 12.71 3.96
C ASN A 154 1.32 13.58 2.87
N ALA A 155 0.12 14.06 3.06
CA ALA A 155 -0.56 14.91 2.10
C ALA A 155 -1.47 15.93 2.81
N SER A 156 -1.58 17.13 2.25
CA SER A 156 -2.58 18.10 2.66
C SER A 156 -3.93 17.83 1.99
N ILE A 157 -4.99 18.47 2.47
CA ILE A 157 -6.30 18.39 1.81
C ILE A 157 -6.26 18.92 0.38
N SER A 158 -5.40 19.90 0.10
CA SER A 158 -5.20 20.43 -1.25
C SER A 158 -4.52 19.40 -2.16
N ASP A 159 -3.50 18.68 -1.67
CA ASP A 159 -2.88 17.59 -2.43
C ASP A 159 -3.88 16.45 -2.69
N MET A 160 -4.71 16.13 -1.70
CA MET A 160 -5.75 15.10 -1.88
C MET A 160 -6.81 15.51 -2.91
N ARG A 161 -7.08 16.81 -3.06
CA ARG A 161 -7.94 17.32 -4.15
C ARG A 161 -7.31 17.01 -5.52
N GLU A 162 -6.04 17.33 -5.71
CA GLU A 162 -5.34 17.06 -6.98
C GLU A 162 -5.28 15.56 -7.29
N TRP A 163 -4.98 14.76 -6.27
CA TRP A 163 -5.03 13.30 -6.39
C TRP A 163 -6.42 12.79 -6.83
N LEU A 164 -7.50 13.28 -6.20
CA LEU A 164 -8.86 12.89 -6.56
C LEU A 164 -9.24 13.34 -7.97
N LEU A 165 -8.85 14.55 -8.39
CA LEU A 165 -9.07 15.02 -9.77
C LEU A 165 -8.34 14.11 -10.77
N ALA A 166 -7.11 13.71 -10.49
CA ALA A 166 -6.37 12.77 -11.33
C ALA A 166 -7.08 11.40 -11.42
N GLN A 167 -7.61 10.89 -10.28
CA GLN A 167 -8.39 9.65 -10.24
C GLN A 167 -9.72 9.74 -11.02
N LEU A 168 -10.23 10.95 -11.24
CA LEU A 168 -11.41 11.22 -12.09
C LEU A 168 -11.04 11.47 -13.56
N GLY A 169 -9.77 11.29 -13.94
CA GLY A 169 -9.30 11.39 -15.32
C GLY A 169 -8.92 12.78 -15.79
N ASN A 170 -8.77 13.76 -14.88
CA ASN A 170 -8.41 15.14 -15.26
C ASN A 170 -6.92 15.33 -15.63
N ASN A 171 -6.08 14.33 -15.39
CA ASN A 171 -4.65 14.36 -15.70
C ASN A 171 -4.23 13.10 -16.47
N PRO A 172 -4.72 12.90 -17.71
CA PRO A 172 -4.52 11.67 -18.47
C PRO A 172 -3.06 11.45 -18.89
N GLU A 173 -2.24 12.49 -18.91
CA GLU A 173 -0.79 12.42 -19.16
C GLU A 173 -0.03 11.80 -17.98
N VAL A 174 -0.57 11.87 -16.75
CA VAL A 174 0.02 11.28 -15.54
C VAL A 174 -0.65 9.94 -15.21
N LEU A 175 -1.98 9.91 -15.26
CA LEU A 175 -2.80 8.72 -15.01
C LEU A 175 -3.73 8.46 -16.21
N PRO A 176 -3.27 7.70 -17.22
CA PRO A 176 -4.08 7.37 -18.38
C PRO A 176 -5.37 6.62 -18.02
N MET A 177 -6.46 6.90 -18.73
CA MET A 177 -7.79 6.32 -18.46
C MET A 177 -7.79 4.80 -18.41
N ASN A 178 -7.07 4.14 -19.31
CA ASN A 178 -6.96 2.68 -19.31
C ASN A 178 -6.29 2.14 -18.04
N MET A 179 -5.35 2.88 -17.46
CA MET A 179 -4.73 2.51 -16.17
C MET A 179 -5.74 2.70 -15.02
N LEU A 180 -6.49 3.81 -15.01
CA LEU A 180 -7.54 4.05 -14.01
C LEU A 180 -8.61 2.97 -14.07
N ASP A 181 -9.07 2.60 -15.27
CA ASP A 181 -10.03 1.53 -15.46
C ASP A 181 -9.53 0.20 -14.86
N GLU A 182 -8.26 -0.17 -15.10
CA GLU A 182 -7.66 -1.36 -14.50
C GLU A 182 -7.54 -1.27 -12.99
N MET A 183 -7.14 -0.12 -12.46
CA MET A 183 -6.94 0.08 -11.02
C MET A 183 -8.25 -0.01 -10.24
N HIS A 184 -9.34 0.50 -10.81
CA HIS A 184 -10.64 0.56 -10.16
C HIS A 184 -11.51 -0.69 -10.38
N GLN A 185 -11.07 -1.66 -11.17
CA GLN A 185 -11.75 -2.95 -11.29
C GLN A 185 -11.60 -3.81 -10.05
N GLY A 186 -12.66 -4.53 -9.69
CA GLY A 186 -12.62 -5.53 -8.62
C GLY A 186 -11.79 -6.75 -9.03
N VAL A 187 -10.66 -6.97 -8.37
CA VAL A 187 -9.73 -8.09 -8.66
C VAL A 187 -10.01 -9.28 -7.78
N ILE A 188 -10.12 -9.09 -6.48
CA ILE A 188 -10.38 -10.16 -5.52
C ILE A 188 -11.58 -9.83 -4.63
N ARG A 189 -12.50 -10.79 -4.49
CA ARG A 189 -13.67 -10.60 -3.63
C ARG A 189 -13.25 -10.58 -2.16
N THR A 190 -13.82 -9.62 -1.42
CA THR A 190 -13.63 -9.50 0.03
C THR A 190 -14.97 -9.70 0.75
N SER A 191 -14.93 -9.96 2.05
CA SER A 191 -16.16 -9.97 2.84
C SER A 191 -16.64 -8.54 3.13
N ARG A 192 -17.95 -8.34 3.27
CA ARG A 192 -18.52 -7.05 3.70
C ARG A 192 -17.97 -6.57 5.05
N ARG A 193 -17.57 -7.49 5.93
CA ARG A 193 -16.94 -7.15 7.23
C ARG A 193 -15.57 -6.50 7.04
N GLN A 194 -14.83 -6.88 6.00
CA GLN A 194 -13.51 -6.34 5.66
C GLN A 194 -13.57 -5.02 4.89
N ALA A 195 -14.77 -4.58 4.49
CA ALA A 195 -14.95 -3.34 3.75
C ALA A 195 -14.63 -2.07 4.58
N HIS A 196 -14.67 -2.16 5.92
CA HIS A 196 -14.54 -0.99 6.82
C HIS A 196 -15.52 0.15 6.50
N TYR A 197 -16.69 -0.19 5.97
CA TYR A 197 -17.73 0.76 5.58
C TYR A 197 -18.86 0.74 6.61
N PRO A 198 -19.32 1.90 7.10
CA PRO A 198 -20.32 1.97 8.18
C PRO A 198 -21.69 1.38 7.78
N TYR A 199 -22.06 1.51 6.50
CA TYR A 199 -23.37 1.05 6.01
C TYR A 199 -23.26 -0.31 5.31
N ARG A 200 -22.63 -1.30 5.95
CA ARG A 200 -22.36 -2.64 5.39
C ARG A 200 -23.61 -3.36 4.85
N ALA A 201 -24.77 -3.10 5.41
CA ALA A 201 -26.03 -3.71 4.95
C ALA A 201 -26.45 -3.22 3.55
N ALA A 202 -26.02 -2.03 3.15
CA ALA A 202 -26.32 -1.46 1.84
C ALA A 202 -25.34 -1.92 0.74
N LEU A 203 -24.24 -2.60 1.10
CA LEU A 203 -23.26 -3.07 0.12
C LEU A 203 -23.75 -4.35 -0.56
N GLY A 204 -23.61 -4.40 -1.88
CA GLY A 204 -23.70 -5.59 -2.69
C GLY A 204 -22.45 -6.46 -2.59
N ASN A 205 -21.72 -6.61 -3.67
CA ASN A 205 -20.42 -7.27 -3.66
C ASN A 205 -19.33 -6.28 -3.27
N VAL A 206 -18.30 -6.79 -2.60
CA VAL A 206 -17.15 -5.99 -2.19
C VAL A 206 -15.88 -6.66 -2.70
N TYR A 207 -15.04 -5.88 -3.36
CA TYR A 207 -13.79 -6.33 -3.94
C TYR A 207 -12.62 -5.46 -3.47
N TYR A 208 -11.42 -5.95 -3.70
CA TYR A 208 -10.21 -5.17 -3.68
C TYR A 208 -9.66 -5.12 -5.11
N GLY A 209 -9.43 -3.91 -5.63
CA GLY A 209 -8.80 -3.65 -6.92
C GLY A 209 -7.29 -3.50 -6.77
N LEU A 210 -6.66 -2.71 -7.62
CA LEU A 210 -5.22 -2.45 -7.52
C LEU A 210 -4.98 -1.25 -6.59
N GLY A 211 -4.95 -1.50 -5.29
CA GLY A 211 -4.82 -0.49 -4.24
C GLY A 211 -6.16 0.13 -3.79
N TRP A 212 -7.28 -0.28 -4.37
CA TRP A 212 -8.61 0.31 -4.13
C TRP A 212 -9.60 -0.69 -3.55
N ARG A 213 -10.52 -0.22 -2.72
CA ARG A 213 -11.73 -0.96 -2.38
C ARG A 213 -12.81 -0.61 -3.37
N VAL A 214 -13.45 -1.64 -3.93
CA VAL A 214 -14.49 -1.52 -4.95
C VAL A 214 -15.80 -2.05 -4.39
N PHE A 215 -16.86 -1.28 -4.53
CA PHE A 215 -18.19 -1.58 -4.02
C PHE A 215 -19.19 -1.57 -5.17
N ASP A 216 -20.08 -2.57 -5.20
CA ASP A 216 -21.25 -2.61 -6.07
C ASP A 216 -22.49 -2.12 -5.29
#